data_f27e96fb9cc242e72ea53dd138afa002
#
_entry.id   f27e96fb9cc242e72ea53dd138afa002
#
_cell.length_a   1.000
_cell.length_b   1.000
_cell.length_c   1.000
_cell.angle_alpha   90.00
_cell.angle_beta   90.00
_cell.angle_gamma   90.00
#
_symmetry.space_group_name_H-M   'P 1'
#
loop_
_entity.id
_entity.type
_entity.pdbx_description
1 polymer ?
#
loop_
_entity_poly.entity_id
_entity_poly.type
_entity_poly.pdbx_seq_one_letter_code
_entity_poly.pdbx_strand_id
1 'polypeptide(L)'
;MNIQQTHHLLGRLEELPVGECMELLAAKRVGRVGVSPSTGPQIFPVNFVLHDGNVVFRVAPYSRLAGLLDETSVAFEVDEIDDFLECGWSVLVVGQAHVVADLTGLPHTWAERPHPWASGSRDLYIRIDPTNITGRRVLPA
;
A
#
# COMPACT_ATOMS: atom_id res chain seq x y z
N MET A 1 14.26 -13.18 -34.25
CA MET A 1 13.84 -11.86 -33.72
C MET A 1 14.99 -11.29 -32.88
N ASN A 2 15.45 -10.12 -33.25
CA ASN A 2 16.57 -9.50 -32.53
C ASN A 2 16.05 -8.96 -31.20
N ILE A 3 16.77 -9.22 -30.11
CA ILE A 3 16.45 -8.76 -28.74
C ILE A 3 16.24 -7.23 -28.70
N GLN A 4 16.97 -6.47 -29.49
CA GLN A 4 16.81 -5.02 -29.59
C GLN A 4 15.49 -4.58 -30.20
N GLN A 5 14.92 -5.34 -31.12
CA GLN A 5 13.60 -5.04 -31.70
C GLN A 5 12.47 -5.35 -30.72
N THR A 6 12.67 -6.33 -29.84
CA THR A 6 11.71 -6.66 -28.80
C THR A 6 11.60 -5.52 -27.75
N HIS A 7 12.72 -4.85 -27.43
CA HIS A 7 12.72 -3.71 -26.53
C HIS A 7 11.95 -2.49 -27.05
N HIS A 8 11.88 -2.31 -28.36
CA HIS A 8 11.09 -1.22 -28.98
C HIS A 8 9.58 -1.49 -28.96
N LEU A 9 9.18 -2.75 -28.84
CA LEU A 9 7.77 -3.16 -28.79
C LEU A 9 7.22 -3.19 -27.37
N LEU A 10 8.11 -3.24 -26.37
CA LEU A 10 7.75 -3.16 -24.94
C LEU A 10 7.80 -1.71 -24.49
N GLY A 11 6.90 -1.33 -23.64
CA GLY A 11 6.90 -0.01 -23.03
C GLY A 11 8.19 0.25 -22.25
N ARG A 12 8.48 1.52 -22.03
CA ARG A 12 9.66 1.94 -21.29
C ARG A 12 9.39 1.90 -19.79
N LEU A 13 10.27 1.24 -19.04
CA LEU A 13 10.24 1.20 -17.58
C LEU A 13 11.04 2.39 -17.02
N GLU A 14 10.43 3.16 -16.14
CA GLU A 14 11.06 4.26 -15.42
C GLU A 14 10.98 4.04 -13.92
N GLU A 15 12.07 4.32 -13.21
CA GLU A 15 12.03 4.44 -11.76
C GLU A 15 11.46 5.79 -11.36
N LEU A 16 10.64 5.82 -10.30
CA LEU A 16 10.03 7.03 -9.79
C LEU A 16 10.80 7.55 -8.58
N PRO A 17 11.04 8.87 -8.51
CA PRO A 17 11.59 9.46 -7.28
C PRO A 17 10.60 9.36 -6.12
N VAL A 18 11.10 9.35 -4.90
CA VAL A 18 10.29 9.16 -3.69
C VAL A 18 9.15 10.18 -3.59
N GLY A 19 9.40 11.45 -3.95
CA GLY A 19 8.36 12.48 -3.93
C GLY A 19 7.17 12.14 -4.81
N GLU A 20 7.43 11.63 -6.02
CA GLU A 20 6.36 11.20 -6.93
C GLU A 20 5.64 9.95 -6.41
N CYS A 21 6.37 9.01 -5.80
CA CYS A 21 5.77 7.86 -5.15
C CYS A 21 4.76 8.29 -4.07
N MET A 22 5.12 9.29 -3.26
CA MET A 22 4.24 9.81 -2.21
C MET A 22 2.99 10.47 -2.78
N GLU A 23 3.11 11.22 -3.88
CA GLU A 23 1.96 11.82 -4.56
C GLU A 23 1.01 10.75 -5.10
N LEU A 24 1.54 9.70 -5.71
CA LEU A 24 0.75 8.58 -6.22
C LEU A 24 0.03 7.82 -5.11
N LEU A 25 0.72 7.56 -4.00
CA LEU A 25 0.11 6.94 -2.82
C LEU A 25 -1.04 7.78 -2.27
N ALA A 26 -0.84 9.10 -2.17
CA ALA A 26 -1.84 10.02 -1.63
C ALA A 26 -3.13 10.06 -2.47
N ALA A 27 -3.04 9.75 -3.75
CA ALA A 27 -4.18 9.76 -4.68
C ALA A 27 -5.03 8.50 -4.59
N LYS A 28 -4.59 7.47 -3.87
CA LYS A 28 -5.27 6.17 -3.76
C LYS A 28 -5.82 5.95 -2.35
N ARG A 29 -6.79 5.04 -2.24
CA ARG A 29 -7.47 4.72 -0.98
C ARG A 29 -7.42 3.23 -0.67
N VAL A 30 -7.06 2.41 -1.62
CA VAL A 30 -6.96 0.96 -1.47
C VAL A 30 -5.57 0.53 -1.87
N GLY A 31 -4.97 -0.26 -1.01
CA GLY A 31 -3.68 -0.88 -1.26
C GLY A 31 -3.67 -2.31 -0.76
N ARG A 32 -2.52 -2.93 -0.85
CA ARG A 32 -2.34 -4.31 -0.41
C ARG A 32 -1.20 -4.36 0.59
N VAL A 33 -1.43 -5.02 1.72
CA VAL A 33 -0.38 -5.27 2.70
C VAL A 33 0.06 -6.72 2.60
N GLY A 34 1.37 -6.91 2.50
CA GLY A 34 2.01 -8.22 2.48
C GLY A 34 2.67 -8.52 3.80
N VAL A 35 2.41 -9.68 4.35
CA VAL A 35 3.00 -10.18 5.60
C VAL A 35 3.64 -11.53 5.36
N SER A 36 4.66 -11.86 6.16
CA SER A 36 5.42 -13.08 6.01
C SER A 36 5.45 -13.90 7.31
N PRO A 37 4.29 -14.39 7.78
CA PRO A 37 4.27 -15.28 8.94
C PRO A 37 4.94 -16.61 8.64
N SER A 38 5.25 -17.38 9.68
CA SER A 38 5.90 -18.69 9.53
C SER A 38 5.09 -19.69 8.70
N THR A 39 3.77 -19.46 8.61
CA THR A 39 2.85 -20.29 7.80
C THR A 39 2.90 -19.99 6.30
N GLY A 40 3.64 -18.94 5.89
CA GLY A 40 3.81 -18.53 4.51
C GLY A 40 3.33 -17.09 4.25
N PRO A 41 3.85 -16.45 3.22
CA PRO A 41 3.47 -15.07 2.86
C PRO A 41 1.98 -14.95 2.55
N GLN A 42 1.38 -13.84 2.97
CA GLN A 42 -0.03 -13.54 2.74
C GLN A 42 -0.18 -12.09 2.31
N ILE A 43 -1.19 -11.81 1.48
CA ILE A 43 -1.48 -10.48 0.96
C ILE A 43 -2.95 -10.17 1.24
N PHE A 44 -3.22 -8.96 1.74
CA PHE A 44 -4.57 -8.51 2.08
C PHE A 44 -4.84 -7.12 1.48
N PRO A 45 -6.01 -6.90 0.86
CA PRO A 45 -6.43 -5.55 0.48
C PRO A 45 -6.86 -4.77 1.73
N VAL A 46 -6.49 -3.51 1.78
CA VAL A 46 -6.84 -2.62 2.90
C VAL A 46 -7.18 -1.22 2.38
N ASN A 47 -8.06 -0.53 3.09
CA ASN A 47 -8.29 0.89 2.90
C ASN A 47 -7.26 1.65 3.71
N PHE A 48 -6.63 2.66 3.10
CA PHE A 48 -5.54 3.38 3.73
C PHE A 48 -5.61 4.88 3.45
N VAL A 49 -4.84 5.63 4.21
CA VAL A 49 -4.45 7.01 3.91
C VAL A 49 -2.99 7.20 4.25
N LEU A 50 -2.39 8.25 3.66
CA LEU A 50 -1.11 8.77 4.12
C LEU A 50 -1.36 9.79 5.23
N HIS A 51 -0.60 9.69 6.31
CA HIS A 51 -0.60 10.65 7.39
C HIS A 51 0.83 10.84 7.88
N ASP A 52 1.32 12.08 7.80
CA ASP A 52 2.70 12.44 8.17
C ASP A 52 3.76 11.53 7.52
N GLY A 53 3.57 11.19 6.25
CA GLY A 53 4.48 10.35 5.50
C GLY A 53 4.39 8.85 5.80
N ASN A 54 3.47 8.44 6.67
CA ASN A 54 3.24 7.06 7.02
C ASN A 54 1.96 6.53 6.37
N VAL A 55 1.92 5.24 6.10
CA VAL A 55 0.71 4.56 5.65
C VAL A 55 -0.09 4.17 6.88
N VAL A 56 -1.36 4.56 6.93
CA VAL A 56 -2.27 4.19 8.02
C VAL A 56 -3.49 3.51 7.45
N PHE A 57 -3.85 2.37 8.00
CA PHE A 57 -5.02 1.62 7.56
C PHE A 57 -5.76 0.99 8.74
N ARG A 58 -6.98 0.51 8.46
CA ARG A 58 -7.84 -0.10 9.48
C ARG A 58 -8.01 -1.57 9.22
N VAL A 59 -8.03 -2.34 10.29
CA VAL A 59 -8.37 -3.77 10.27
C VAL A 59 -9.36 -4.07 11.38
N ALA A 60 -10.19 -5.08 11.18
CA ALA A 60 -11.03 -5.59 12.26
C ALA A 60 -10.15 -6.23 13.34
N PRO A 61 -10.37 -5.94 14.63
CA PRO A 61 -9.50 -6.45 15.71
C PRO A 61 -9.38 -7.96 15.77
N TYR A 62 -10.42 -8.65 15.36
CA TYR A 62 -10.46 -10.12 15.36
C TYR A 62 -10.13 -10.72 13.99
N SER A 63 -9.70 -9.90 13.04
CA SER A 63 -9.26 -10.39 11.74
C SER A 63 -7.94 -11.13 11.87
N ARG A 64 -7.73 -12.06 10.94
CA ARG A 64 -6.47 -12.78 10.85
C ARG A 64 -5.27 -11.84 10.68
N LEU A 65 -5.48 -10.76 9.92
CA LEU A 65 -4.46 -9.76 9.67
C LEU A 65 -4.05 -9.02 10.94
N ALA A 66 -4.99 -8.69 11.81
CA ALA A 66 -4.71 -7.94 13.05
C ALA A 66 -3.67 -8.66 13.92
N GLY A 67 -3.73 -9.99 14.01
CA GLY A 67 -2.79 -10.77 14.79
C GLY A 67 -1.39 -10.86 14.20
N LEU A 68 -1.20 -10.45 12.95
CA LEU A 68 0.06 -10.56 12.22
C LEU A 68 0.82 -9.24 12.10
N LEU A 69 0.27 -8.12 12.56
CA LEU A 69 0.74 -6.79 12.19
C LEU A 69 1.46 -5.99 13.27
N ASP A 70 1.47 -6.43 14.51
CA ASP A 70 2.12 -5.65 15.56
C ASP A 70 3.62 -5.88 15.58
N GLU A 71 4.40 -4.76 15.50
CA GLU A 71 5.87 -4.77 15.53
C GLU A 71 6.50 -5.69 14.48
N THR A 72 5.92 -5.71 13.27
CA THR A 72 6.32 -6.60 12.20
C THR A 72 6.74 -5.82 10.96
N SER A 73 7.78 -6.30 10.28
CA SER A 73 8.15 -5.78 8.97
C SER A 73 7.14 -6.26 7.92
N VAL A 74 6.63 -5.31 7.14
CA VAL A 74 5.59 -5.57 6.13
C VAL A 74 5.93 -4.90 4.82
N ALA A 75 5.30 -5.37 3.75
CA ALA A 75 5.26 -4.69 2.47
C ALA A 75 3.87 -4.10 2.25
N PHE A 76 3.81 -2.95 1.62
CA PHE A 76 2.58 -2.30 1.23
C PHE A 76 2.69 -1.84 -0.22
N GLU A 77 1.70 -2.13 -1.04
CA GLU A 77 1.77 -1.86 -2.47
C GLU A 77 0.49 -1.18 -2.94
N VAL A 78 0.67 -0.21 -3.83
CA VAL A 78 -0.43 0.43 -4.55
C VAL A 78 -0.04 0.50 -6.02
N ASP A 79 -0.99 0.27 -6.89
CA ASP A 79 -0.75 0.34 -8.33
C ASP A 79 -1.96 0.86 -9.10
N GLU A 80 -1.72 1.21 -10.34
CA GLU A 80 -2.76 1.47 -11.32
C GLU A 80 -2.27 0.93 -12.65
N ILE A 81 -2.96 -0.09 -13.16
CA ILE A 81 -2.57 -0.81 -14.37
C ILE A 81 -3.67 -0.66 -15.41
N ASP A 82 -3.27 -0.29 -16.63
CA ASP A 82 -4.13 -0.30 -17.80
C ASP A 82 -3.75 -1.50 -18.66
N ASP A 83 -4.57 -2.54 -18.61
CA ASP A 83 -4.29 -3.79 -19.33
C ASP A 83 -4.34 -3.62 -20.84
N PHE A 84 -5.17 -2.70 -21.32
CA PHE A 84 -5.34 -2.47 -22.75
C PHE A 84 -4.14 -1.72 -23.35
N LEU A 85 -3.69 -0.66 -22.68
CA LEU A 85 -2.55 0.14 -23.11
C LEU A 85 -1.21 -0.46 -22.66
N GLU A 86 -1.24 -1.50 -21.85
CA GLU A 86 -0.05 -2.16 -21.30
C GLU A 86 0.89 -1.17 -20.62
N CYS A 87 0.32 -0.31 -19.80
CA CYS A 87 1.04 0.71 -19.03
C CYS A 87 0.50 0.83 -17.61
N GLY A 88 1.20 1.54 -16.79
CA GLY A 88 0.79 1.77 -15.42
C GLY A 88 1.96 2.10 -14.52
N TRP A 89 1.65 2.16 -13.22
CA TRP A 89 2.65 2.42 -12.20
C TRP A 89 2.38 1.57 -10.97
N SER A 90 3.42 1.35 -10.19
CA SER A 90 3.32 0.72 -8.88
C SER A 90 4.24 1.42 -7.89
N VAL A 91 3.83 1.45 -6.63
CA VAL A 91 4.63 1.95 -5.52
C VAL A 91 4.68 0.89 -4.44
N LEU A 92 5.88 0.57 -4.00
CA LEU A 92 6.14 -0.39 -2.92
C LEU A 92 6.71 0.35 -1.72
N VAL A 93 6.07 0.15 -0.58
CA VAL A 93 6.54 0.62 0.72
C VAL A 93 6.93 -0.59 1.54
N VAL A 94 8.16 -0.60 2.02
CA VAL A 94 8.62 -1.58 3.01
C VAL A 94 8.82 -0.83 4.32
N GLY A 95 8.32 -1.36 5.41
CA GLY A 95 8.42 -0.69 6.69
C GLY A 95 7.97 -1.54 7.86
N GLN A 96 7.99 -0.92 9.02
CA GLN A 96 7.60 -1.53 10.27
C GLN A 96 6.15 -1.17 10.60
N ALA A 97 5.33 -2.17 10.85
CA ALA A 97 3.94 -1.97 11.24
C ALA A 97 3.81 -1.85 12.76
N HIS A 98 2.96 -0.93 13.19
CA HIS A 98 2.66 -0.68 14.60
C HIS A 98 1.17 -0.50 14.80
N VAL A 99 0.63 -1.01 15.89
CA VAL A 99 -0.72 -0.67 16.33
C VAL A 99 -0.71 0.77 16.83
N VAL A 100 -1.64 1.59 16.32
CA VAL A 100 -1.78 2.98 16.74
C VAL A 100 -2.61 3.03 18.01
N ALA A 101 -1.98 3.35 19.15
CA ALA A 101 -2.64 3.43 20.43
C ALA A 101 -3.36 4.76 20.65
N ASP A 102 -2.82 5.86 20.11
CA ASP A 102 -3.37 7.21 20.25
C ASP A 102 -3.88 7.70 18.90
N LEU A 103 -5.20 7.86 18.79
CA LEU A 103 -5.89 8.29 17.57
C LEU A 103 -6.01 9.82 17.47
N THR A 104 -5.60 10.59 18.46
CA THR A 104 -5.79 12.04 18.49
C THR A 104 -5.03 12.78 17.38
N GLY A 105 -3.95 12.21 16.89
CA GLY A 105 -3.18 12.77 15.78
C GLY A 105 -3.76 12.46 14.40
N LEU A 106 -4.76 11.59 14.29
CA LEU A 106 -5.35 11.22 13.01
C LEU A 106 -6.39 12.26 12.58
N PRO A 107 -6.53 12.53 11.25
CA PRO A 107 -7.53 13.46 10.75
C PRO A 107 -8.94 13.03 11.15
N HIS A 108 -9.81 13.99 11.49
CA HIS A 108 -11.21 13.71 11.82
C HIS A 108 -11.96 13.01 10.68
N THR A 109 -11.63 13.35 9.42
CA THR A 109 -12.16 12.70 8.24
C THR A 109 -11.87 11.20 8.19
N TRP A 110 -10.94 10.76 8.99
CA TRP A 110 -10.55 9.37 9.13
C TRP A 110 -11.44 8.59 10.08
N ALA A 111 -11.84 9.21 11.17
CA ALA A 111 -12.80 8.62 12.12
C ALA A 111 -14.19 8.45 11.47
N GLU A 112 -14.48 9.25 10.44
CA GLU A 112 -15.76 9.24 9.71
C GLU A 112 -15.73 8.35 8.46
N ARG A 113 -14.56 7.86 8.04
CA ARG A 113 -14.37 7.01 6.85
C ARG A 113 -14.04 5.59 7.19
N PRO A 114 -14.28 4.74 6.18
CA PRO A 114 -15.59 4.28 5.77
C PRO A 114 -16.20 3.52 6.93
N HIS A 115 -17.49 3.58 7.06
CA HIS A 115 -18.19 2.79 8.08
C HIS A 115 -17.74 1.33 7.95
N PRO A 116 -17.33 0.67 9.04
CA PRO A 116 -17.08 -0.76 8.97
C PRO A 116 -18.33 -1.44 8.46
N TRP A 117 -18.19 -2.32 7.50
CA TRP A 117 -19.31 -3.04 6.92
C TRP A 117 -20.03 -3.91 7.96
N ALA A 118 -19.34 -4.22 9.06
CA ALA A 118 -19.94 -4.91 10.19
C ALA A 118 -20.22 -3.92 11.32
N SER A 119 -21.48 -3.78 11.72
CA SER A 119 -21.86 -2.96 12.86
C SER A 119 -21.29 -3.53 14.16
N GLY A 120 -20.71 -2.67 14.98
CA GLY A 120 -20.24 -3.01 16.34
C GLY A 120 -18.77 -3.43 16.45
N SER A 121 -18.02 -3.52 15.36
CA SER A 121 -16.58 -3.77 15.45
C SER A 121 -15.83 -2.46 15.73
N ARG A 122 -14.98 -2.45 16.75
CA ARG A 122 -14.00 -1.40 16.95
C ARG A 122 -12.84 -1.65 16.00
N ASP A 123 -12.56 -0.67 15.13
CA ASP A 123 -11.44 -0.79 14.20
C ASP A 123 -10.11 -0.67 14.93
N LEU A 124 -9.17 -1.48 14.52
CA LEU A 124 -7.79 -1.36 14.91
C LEU A 124 -7.04 -0.59 13.82
N TYR A 125 -6.31 0.44 14.22
CA TYR A 125 -5.52 1.25 13.30
C TYR A 125 -4.08 0.79 13.31
N ILE A 126 -3.53 0.61 12.13
CA ILE A 126 -2.15 0.19 11.92
C ILE A 126 -1.41 1.29 11.17
N ARG A 127 -0.24 1.64 11.65
CA ARG A 127 0.68 2.55 10.98
C ARG A 127 1.87 1.77 10.44
N ILE A 128 2.25 2.03 9.21
CA ILE A 128 3.51 1.56 8.66
C ILE A 128 4.47 2.74 8.61
N ASP A 129 5.59 2.61 9.32
CA ASP A 129 6.71 3.55 9.26
C ASP A 129 7.64 3.11 8.13
N PRO A 130 7.73 3.86 7.02
CA PRO A 130 8.51 3.41 5.88
C PRO A 130 10.01 3.36 6.17
N THR A 131 10.65 2.27 5.80
CA THR A 131 12.12 2.16 5.74
C THR A 131 12.63 2.30 4.32
N ASN A 132 11.79 1.97 3.33
CA ASN A 132 12.12 2.11 1.93
C ASN A 132 10.85 2.31 1.11
N ILE A 133 10.90 3.25 0.17
CA ILE A 133 9.81 3.53 -0.77
C ILE A 133 10.40 3.50 -2.16
N THR A 134 9.86 2.65 -3.02
CA THR A 134 10.26 2.55 -4.43
C THR A 134 9.03 2.59 -5.31
N GLY A 135 9.20 3.10 -6.50
CA GLY A 135 8.13 3.13 -7.48
C GLY A 135 8.68 2.98 -8.88
N ARG A 136 7.82 2.52 -9.76
CA ARG A 136 8.14 2.37 -11.17
C ARG A 136 6.92 2.66 -12.02
N ARG A 137 7.17 3.14 -13.22
CA ARG A 137 6.15 3.39 -14.24
C ARG A 137 6.55 2.69 -15.52
N VAL A 138 5.58 2.03 -16.15
CA VAL A 138 5.71 1.52 -17.50
C VAL A 138 4.94 2.45 -18.42
N LEU A 139 5.64 3.08 -19.34
CA LEU A 139 5.05 3.93 -20.36
C LEU A 139 4.60 3.07 -21.54
N PRO A 140 3.50 3.41 -22.20
CA PRO A 140 3.05 2.65 -23.38
C PRO A 140 4.10 2.72 -24.49
N ALA A 141 4.13 1.67 -25.28
CA ALA A 141 5.01 1.58 -26.45
C ALA A 141 4.64 2.64 -27.51
#